data_feaf51e7672294d107a533f495a16cf4
#
_entry.id   feaf51e7672294d107a533f495a16cf4
#
_cell.length_a   1.000
_cell.length_b   1.000
_cell.length_c   1.000
_cell.angle_alpha   90.00
_cell.angle_beta   90.00
_cell.angle_gamma   90.00
#
_symmetry.space_group_name_H-M   'P 1'
#
loop_
_entity.id
_entity.type
_entity.pdbx_description
1 polymer ?
#
loop_
_entity_poly.entity_id
_entity_poly.type
_entity_poly.pdbx_seq_one_letter_code
_entity_poly.pdbx_strand_id
1 'polypeptide(L)'
;GPNTGSKFYLTSDDNVDVVKKLLESWNNMDPDGMFEVLEDTITWFVASEKKPIVADKNFIIEYMSAYDSISQVVQGYIPHQYEGQTANVVSVASRETKFKKDGTVEDDRLFERFFIRNGKIFRVMAWSAKWNTN
;
A
#
# COMPACT_ATOMS: atom_id res chain seq x y z
N GLY A 1 10.76 -10.69 -14.47
CA GLY A 1 9.54 -11.29 -13.91
C GLY A 1 8.48 -11.58 -14.95
N PRO A 2 7.37 -12.17 -14.58
CA PRO A 2 6.33 -12.59 -15.53
C PRO A 2 5.70 -11.44 -16.33
N ASN A 3 5.81 -10.21 -15.82
CA ASN A 3 5.26 -9.04 -16.50
C ASN A 3 6.29 -8.26 -17.33
N THR A 4 7.52 -8.79 -17.45
CA THR A 4 8.58 -8.12 -18.22
C THR A 4 8.16 -8.00 -19.69
N GLY A 5 8.13 -6.78 -20.20
CA GLY A 5 7.71 -6.50 -21.59
C GLY A 5 6.21 -6.58 -21.85
N SER A 6 5.40 -6.95 -20.86
CA SER A 6 3.96 -7.00 -21.03
C SER A 6 3.35 -5.61 -21.07
N LYS A 7 2.31 -5.45 -21.87
CA LYS A 7 1.49 -4.24 -21.89
C LYS A 7 0.58 -4.23 -20.67
N PHE A 8 0.17 -3.04 -20.25
CA PHE A 8 -0.89 -2.87 -19.27
C PHE A 8 -2.02 -2.03 -19.86
N TYR A 9 -3.21 -2.20 -19.30
CA TYR A 9 -4.42 -1.50 -19.73
C TYR A 9 -5.03 -0.77 -18.54
N LEU A 10 -5.53 0.45 -18.77
CA LEU A 10 -6.29 1.16 -17.75
C LEU A 10 -7.62 0.43 -17.52
N THR A 11 -8.04 0.37 -16.27
CA THR A 11 -9.30 -0.29 -15.87
C THR A 11 -10.24 0.71 -15.20
N SER A 12 -11.41 0.23 -14.74
CA SER A 12 -12.39 1.07 -14.07
C SER A 12 -11.93 1.54 -12.70
N ASP A 13 -12.62 2.55 -12.16
CA ASP A 13 -12.29 3.14 -10.86
C ASP A 13 -12.75 2.30 -9.65
N ASP A 14 -13.44 1.19 -9.86
CA ASP A 14 -13.97 0.36 -8.76
C ASP A 14 -12.88 -0.08 -7.79
N ASN A 15 -11.71 -0.45 -8.31
CA ASN A 15 -10.58 -0.88 -7.48
C ASN A 15 -9.90 0.30 -6.77
N VAL A 16 -10.02 1.50 -7.30
CA VAL A 16 -9.52 2.71 -6.63
C VAL A 16 -10.24 2.91 -5.30
N ASP A 17 -11.54 2.67 -5.24
CA ASP A 17 -12.33 2.80 -4.02
C ASP A 17 -11.86 1.83 -2.92
N VAL A 18 -11.45 0.63 -3.31
CA VAL A 18 -10.87 -0.36 -2.38
C VAL A 18 -9.59 0.19 -1.74
N VAL A 19 -8.71 0.76 -2.56
CA VAL A 19 -7.45 1.34 -2.07
C VAL A 19 -7.69 2.60 -1.24
N LYS A 20 -8.64 3.45 -1.63
CA LYS A 20 -9.01 4.62 -0.83
C LYS A 20 -9.48 4.22 0.56
N LYS A 21 -10.28 3.18 0.67
CA LYS A 21 -10.74 2.67 1.96
C LYS A 21 -9.57 2.16 2.80
N LEU A 22 -8.63 1.45 2.19
CA LEU A 22 -7.42 0.99 2.89
C LEU A 22 -6.64 2.18 3.45
N LEU A 23 -6.36 3.19 2.61
CA LEU A 23 -5.53 4.32 3.01
C LEU A 23 -6.23 5.23 4.02
N GLU A 24 -7.54 5.38 3.93
CA GLU A 24 -8.33 6.07 4.97
C GLU A 24 -8.17 5.36 6.32
N SER A 25 -8.34 4.04 6.34
CA SER A 25 -8.17 3.25 7.55
C SER A 25 -6.73 3.29 8.08
N TRP A 26 -5.74 3.28 7.19
CA TRP A 26 -4.33 3.44 7.53
C TRP A 26 -4.07 4.79 8.21
N ASN A 27 -4.56 5.87 7.62
CA ASN A 27 -4.43 7.22 8.19
C ASN A 27 -5.11 7.36 9.55
N ASN A 28 -6.22 6.64 9.76
CA ASN A 28 -6.95 6.63 11.02
C ASN A 28 -6.40 5.61 12.03
N MET A 29 -5.34 4.89 11.66
CA MET A 29 -4.75 3.83 12.48
C MET A 29 -5.82 2.82 12.93
N ASP A 30 -6.65 2.39 11.98
CA ASP A 30 -7.80 1.51 12.17
C ASP A 30 -7.56 0.13 11.51
N PRO A 31 -6.97 -0.84 12.22
CA PRO A 31 -6.74 -2.16 11.65
C PRO A 31 -8.02 -2.88 11.23
N ASP A 32 -9.10 -2.72 11.98
CA ASP A 32 -10.38 -3.36 11.62
C ASP A 32 -10.87 -2.86 10.27
N GLY A 33 -10.82 -1.54 10.05
CA GLY A 33 -11.20 -0.94 8.77
C GLY A 33 -10.30 -1.40 7.62
N MET A 34 -9.00 -1.56 7.87
CA MET A 34 -8.06 -2.08 6.87
C MET A 34 -8.44 -3.49 6.43
N PHE A 35 -8.75 -4.37 7.36
CA PHE A 35 -9.04 -5.77 7.07
C PHE A 35 -10.46 -6.01 6.53
N GLU A 36 -11.26 -4.97 6.36
CA GLU A 36 -12.45 -5.03 5.52
C GLU A 36 -12.11 -5.15 4.03
N VAL A 37 -10.96 -4.62 3.62
CA VAL A 37 -10.50 -4.60 2.22
C VAL A 37 -9.17 -5.33 1.98
N LEU A 38 -8.57 -5.91 3.01
CA LEU A 38 -7.40 -6.79 2.90
C LEU A 38 -7.81 -8.25 3.04
N GLU A 39 -7.09 -9.14 2.37
CA GLU A 39 -7.17 -10.57 2.70
C GLU A 39 -6.57 -10.79 4.10
N ASP A 40 -6.88 -11.93 4.73
CA ASP A 40 -6.45 -12.23 6.10
C ASP A 40 -4.92 -12.15 6.28
N THR A 41 -4.19 -12.51 5.25
CA THR A 41 -2.75 -12.30 5.15
C THR A 41 -2.44 -11.63 3.83
N ILE A 42 -1.54 -10.66 3.87
CA ILE A 42 -1.03 -9.99 2.67
C ILE A 42 0.46 -10.20 2.56
N THR A 43 0.95 -10.19 1.34
CA THR A 43 2.38 -10.16 1.05
C THR A 43 2.79 -8.72 0.77
N TRP A 44 3.75 -8.22 1.54
CA TRP A 44 4.22 -6.84 1.42
C TRP A 44 5.67 -6.86 0.98
N PHE A 45 5.91 -6.38 -0.24
CA PHE A 45 7.25 -6.24 -0.81
C PHE A 45 7.71 -4.80 -0.65
N VAL A 46 8.78 -4.60 0.11
CA VAL A 46 9.46 -3.32 0.22
C VAL A 46 10.73 -3.39 -0.59
N ALA A 47 10.95 -2.45 -1.49
CA ALA A 47 12.06 -2.50 -2.45
C ALA A 47 13.44 -2.59 -1.80
N SER A 48 13.60 -2.06 -0.59
CA SER A 48 14.85 -2.12 0.16
C SER A 48 15.07 -3.44 0.89
N GLU A 49 14.06 -4.30 0.96
CA GLU A 49 14.13 -5.55 1.69
C GLU A 49 14.35 -6.74 0.75
N LYS A 50 15.14 -7.70 1.21
CA LYS A 50 15.46 -8.89 0.40
C LYS A 50 14.32 -9.90 0.32
N LYS A 51 13.47 -9.91 1.33
CA LYS A 51 12.36 -10.87 1.44
C LYS A 51 11.05 -10.12 1.67
N PRO A 52 9.94 -10.65 1.13
CA PRO A 52 8.63 -10.09 1.44
C PRO A 52 8.28 -10.28 2.91
N ILE A 53 7.47 -9.36 3.42
CA ILE A 53 6.87 -9.47 4.73
C ILE A 53 5.48 -10.08 4.52
N VAL A 54 5.15 -11.12 5.30
CA VAL A 54 3.79 -11.66 5.36
C VAL A 54 3.12 -11.03 6.57
N ALA A 55 2.10 -10.24 6.33
CA ALA A 55 1.43 -9.47 7.37
C ALA A 55 -0.01 -9.92 7.55
N ASP A 56 -0.38 -10.17 8.80
CA ASP A 56 -1.75 -10.34 9.23
C ASP A 56 -2.20 -9.14 10.09
N LYS A 57 -3.39 -9.21 10.64
CA LYS A 57 -3.94 -8.12 11.45
C LYS A 57 -3.09 -7.86 12.69
N ASN A 58 -2.59 -8.90 13.35
CA ASN A 58 -1.76 -8.76 14.54
C ASN A 58 -0.44 -8.06 14.20
N PHE A 59 0.16 -8.38 13.05
CA PHE A 59 1.35 -7.70 12.57
C PHE A 59 1.10 -6.19 12.39
N ILE A 60 -0.02 -5.82 11.78
CA ILE A 60 -0.37 -4.41 11.54
C ILE A 60 -0.62 -3.69 12.86
N ILE A 61 -1.33 -4.31 13.80
CA ILE A 61 -1.57 -3.73 15.13
C ILE A 61 -0.23 -3.43 15.82
N GLU A 62 0.68 -4.39 15.81
CA GLU A 62 1.99 -4.22 16.44
C GLU A 62 2.82 -3.15 15.74
N TYR A 63 2.81 -3.13 14.40
CA TYR A 63 3.47 -2.10 13.62
C TYR A 63 2.96 -0.70 14.01
N MET A 64 1.64 -0.52 14.07
CA MET A 64 1.02 0.76 14.42
C MET A 64 1.31 1.20 15.85
N SER A 65 1.60 0.27 16.75
CA SER A 65 1.84 0.59 18.16
C SER A 65 3.05 1.48 18.39
N ALA A 66 3.96 1.57 17.44
CA ALA A 66 5.13 2.43 17.50
C ALA A 66 4.85 3.89 17.12
N TYR A 67 3.65 4.18 16.60
CA TYR A 67 3.34 5.49 16.00
C TYR A 67 2.22 6.20 16.75
N ASP A 68 2.35 7.53 16.85
CA ASP A 68 1.28 8.40 17.34
C ASP A 68 0.30 8.76 16.23
N SER A 69 0.80 8.98 15.02
CA SER A 69 -0.03 9.31 13.86
C SER A 69 0.64 8.92 12.55
N ILE A 70 -0.21 8.68 11.58
CA ILE A 70 0.18 8.35 10.20
C ILE A 70 -0.65 9.23 9.27
N SER A 71 0.02 9.89 8.33
CA SER A 71 -0.64 10.69 7.31
C SER A 71 -0.05 10.35 5.94
N GLN A 72 -0.86 9.72 5.10
CA GLN A 72 -0.49 9.43 3.71
C GLN A 72 -1.41 10.23 2.80
N VAL A 73 -0.83 11.20 2.10
CA VAL A 73 -1.56 12.08 1.18
C VAL A 73 -1.28 11.63 -0.24
N VAL A 74 -2.33 11.24 -0.95
CA VAL A 74 -2.22 10.68 -2.29
C VAL A 74 -2.20 11.78 -3.34
N GLN A 75 -1.28 11.68 -4.27
CA GLN A 75 -1.16 12.57 -5.43
C GLN A 75 -1.93 12.03 -6.64
N GLY A 76 -2.04 10.71 -6.76
CA GLY A 76 -2.77 10.11 -7.88
C GLY A 76 -2.94 8.61 -7.74
N TYR A 77 -4.00 8.10 -8.37
CA TYR A 77 -4.34 6.68 -8.46
C TYR A 77 -4.39 6.27 -9.94
N ILE A 78 -3.79 5.14 -10.29
CA ILE A 78 -3.85 4.60 -11.64
C ILE A 78 -4.34 3.15 -11.57
N PRO A 79 -5.62 2.90 -11.88
CA PRO A 79 -6.13 1.52 -11.96
C PRO A 79 -5.73 0.90 -13.29
N HIS A 80 -5.11 -0.29 -13.22
CA HIS A 80 -4.63 -0.96 -14.43
C HIS A 80 -4.60 -2.47 -14.24
N GLN A 81 -4.39 -3.16 -15.36
CA GLN A 81 -4.24 -4.60 -15.39
C GLN A 81 -3.17 -4.95 -16.42
N TYR A 82 -2.29 -5.89 -16.09
CA TYR A 82 -1.31 -6.38 -17.06
C TYR A 82 -1.95 -7.38 -18.02
N GLU A 83 -1.51 -7.33 -19.27
CA GLU A 83 -1.91 -8.27 -20.30
C GLU A 83 -1.71 -9.71 -19.82
N GLY A 84 -2.75 -10.53 -19.98
CA GLY A 84 -2.70 -11.94 -19.60
C GLY A 84 -2.80 -12.23 -18.10
N GLN A 85 -2.92 -11.20 -17.26
CA GLN A 85 -3.07 -11.34 -15.80
C GLN A 85 -4.54 -11.11 -15.41
N THR A 86 -4.98 -11.78 -14.35
CA THR A 86 -6.36 -11.65 -13.85
C THR A 86 -6.48 -10.68 -12.67
N ALA A 87 -5.39 -10.45 -11.95
CA ALA A 87 -5.40 -9.52 -10.82
C ALA A 87 -5.46 -8.07 -11.31
N ASN A 88 -6.28 -7.26 -10.65
CA ASN A 88 -6.29 -5.83 -10.87
C ASN A 88 -5.21 -5.17 -10.02
N VAL A 89 -4.66 -4.07 -10.52
CA VAL A 89 -3.60 -3.32 -9.84
C VAL A 89 -4.02 -1.87 -9.77
N VAL A 90 -3.75 -1.23 -8.63
CA VAL A 90 -3.84 0.22 -8.50
C VAL A 90 -2.47 0.73 -8.10
N SER A 91 -1.88 1.58 -8.92
CA SER A 91 -0.63 2.27 -8.61
C SER A 91 -0.93 3.62 -7.98
N VAL A 92 -0.22 3.93 -6.89
CA VAL A 92 -0.48 5.11 -6.07
C VAL A 92 0.83 5.84 -5.81
N ALA A 93 0.86 7.13 -6.14
CA ALA A 93 1.94 8.03 -5.76
C ALA A 93 1.47 8.87 -4.57
N SER A 94 2.28 8.95 -3.52
CA SER A 94 1.89 9.63 -2.30
C SER A 94 3.09 10.17 -1.51
N ARG A 95 2.77 11.01 -0.52
CA ARG A 95 3.69 11.40 0.55
C ARG A 95 3.17 10.84 1.86
N GLU A 96 4.02 10.13 2.59
CA GLU A 96 3.67 9.57 3.89
C GLU A 96 4.52 10.20 4.98
N THR A 97 3.87 10.72 6.01
CA THR A 97 4.52 11.25 7.20
C THR A 97 4.04 10.46 8.40
N LYS A 98 4.97 9.85 9.13
CA LYS A 98 4.66 9.06 10.33
C LYS A 98 5.39 9.64 11.53
N PHE A 99 4.64 9.88 12.59
CA PHE A 99 5.16 10.40 13.85
C PHE A 99 5.25 9.24 14.84
N LYS A 100 6.48 8.87 15.21
CA LYS A 100 6.73 7.82 16.19
C LYS A 100 6.53 8.32 17.61
N LYS A 101 6.19 7.42 18.51
CA LYS A 101 6.04 7.72 19.94
C LYS A 101 7.34 8.18 20.59
N ASP A 102 8.50 7.81 20.03
CA ASP A 102 9.81 8.25 20.50
C ASP A 102 10.20 9.66 20.04
N GLY A 103 9.32 10.33 19.29
CA GLY A 103 9.55 11.68 18.76
C GLY A 103 10.18 11.72 17.38
N THR A 104 10.57 10.57 16.82
CA THR A 104 11.13 10.49 15.46
C THR A 104 10.04 10.72 14.42
N VAL A 105 10.35 11.44 13.36
CA VAL A 105 9.46 11.65 12.21
C VAL A 105 10.03 10.96 10.99
N GLU A 106 9.20 10.15 10.34
CA GLU A 106 9.53 9.53 9.06
C GLU A 106 8.71 10.22 7.97
N ASP A 107 9.37 10.77 6.96
CA ASP A 107 8.72 11.53 5.87
C ASP A 107 9.25 11.02 4.54
N ASP A 108 8.40 10.34 3.80
CA ASP A 108 8.79 9.58 2.62
C ASP A 108 7.89 9.88 1.42
N ARG A 109 8.48 9.83 0.24
CA ARG A 109 7.73 9.67 -1.01
C ARG A 109 7.50 8.20 -1.22
N LEU A 110 6.27 7.83 -1.54
CA LEU A 110 5.92 6.46 -1.83
C LEU A 110 5.40 6.33 -3.26
N PHE A 111 5.80 5.24 -3.88
CA PHE A 111 5.11 4.69 -5.03
C PHE A 111 4.73 3.26 -4.68
N GLU A 112 3.44 2.95 -4.72
CA GLU A 112 2.95 1.65 -4.30
C GLU A 112 2.06 1.04 -5.38
N ARG A 113 2.09 -0.28 -5.46
CA ARG A 113 1.16 -1.07 -6.27
C ARG A 113 0.36 -1.97 -5.35
N PHE A 114 -0.96 -1.84 -5.43
CA PHE A 114 -1.91 -2.65 -4.68
C PHE A 114 -2.54 -3.66 -5.62
N PHE A 115 -2.34 -4.94 -5.33
CA PHE A 115 -2.87 -6.04 -6.14
C PHE A 115 -4.17 -6.52 -5.53
N ILE A 116 -5.23 -6.56 -6.34
CA ILE A 116 -6.61 -6.79 -5.90
C ILE A 116 -7.19 -7.98 -6.63
N ARG A 117 -7.86 -8.86 -5.89
CA ARG A 117 -8.68 -9.94 -6.43
C ARG A 117 -9.91 -10.12 -5.56
N ASN A 118 -11.06 -10.35 -6.21
CA ASN A 118 -12.33 -10.53 -5.51
C ASN A 118 -12.63 -9.38 -4.53
N GLY A 119 -12.30 -8.14 -4.91
CA GLY A 119 -12.57 -6.95 -4.12
C GLY A 119 -11.67 -6.76 -2.91
N LYS A 120 -10.63 -7.56 -2.74
CA LYS A 120 -9.69 -7.45 -1.62
C LYS A 120 -8.24 -7.37 -2.09
N ILE A 121 -7.46 -6.61 -1.36
CA ILE A 121 -6.03 -6.47 -1.60
C ILE A 121 -5.31 -7.67 -0.98
N PHE A 122 -4.46 -8.34 -1.77
CA PHE A 122 -3.69 -9.49 -1.30
C PHE A 122 -2.18 -9.28 -1.33
N ARG A 123 -1.71 -8.28 -2.06
CA ARG A 123 -0.28 -7.97 -2.17
C ARG A 123 -0.08 -6.48 -2.35
N VAL A 124 0.97 -5.97 -1.72
CA VAL A 124 1.40 -4.58 -1.86
C VAL A 124 2.88 -4.58 -2.20
N MET A 125 3.27 -3.79 -3.18
CA MET A 125 4.66 -3.52 -3.49
C MET A 125 4.91 -2.04 -3.28
N ALA A 126 5.97 -1.69 -2.53
CA ALA A 126 6.27 -0.33 -2.17
C ALA A 126 7.71 0.06 -2.51
N TRP A 127 7.86 1.24 -3.07
CA TRP A 127 9.14 1.91 -3.27
C TRP A 127 9.09 3.24 -2.52
N SER A 128 10.16 3.55 -1.80
CA SER A 128 10.21 4.78 -1.01
C SER A 128 11.53 5.51 -1.18
N ALA A 129 11.47 6.83 -1.00
CA ALA A 129 12.63 7.70 -0.90
C ALA A 129 12.33 8.78 0.13
N LYS A 130 13.36 9.23 0.84
CA LYS A 130 13.20 10.33 1.80
C LYS A 130 12.67 11.56 1.08
N TRP A 131 11.67 12.24 1.68
CA TRP A 131 11.10 13.44 1.10
C TRP A 131 12.11 14.58 1.05
N ASN A 132 12.84 14.80 2.15
CA ASN A 132 13.87 15.81 2.27
C ASN A 132 15.24 15.12 2.42
N THR A 133 16.02 15.12 1.35
CA THR A 133 17.33 14.47 1.29
C THR A 133 18.50 15.46 1.28
N ASN A 134 18.26 16.67 1.70
CA ASN A 134 19.31 17.70 1.74
C ASN A 134 20.33 17.45 2.84
#